data_7f6371da69c6cd1f4228ce11318c4ed3
#
_entry.id   7f6371da69c6cd1f4228ce11318c4ed3
#
_cell.length_a   1.000
_cell.length_b   1.000
_cell.length_c   1.000
_cell.angle_alpha   90.00
_cell.angle_beta   90.00
_cell.angle_gamma   90.00
#
_symmetry.space_group_name_H-M   'P 1'
#
loop_
_entity.id
_entity.type
_entity.pdbx_description
1 polymer ?
#
loop_
_entity_poly.entity_id
_entity_poly.type
_entity_poly.pdbx_seq_one_letter_code
_entity_poly.pdbx_strand_id
1 'polypeptide(L)'
;MAHSLPRRSFLTALAAPLAAHPLSAALAQPQPQAAASATARIGPPSAASLDAFIPRLERALHENVNPFWFPRSLDREQGGYMINHDPAGLPNGRSSKMIVTQARMVWYFSRMVRAGMTKPATRAQFAEAAEHGFQFLRAKMWDAAHGGYIEDFEADWTETPASQPTPMGPARQKLMNTHLHLMEAFTSFYRATTLPRARERLLELITVESNTVLRKDLAACADKYTRDWRRLAEGDYARVSYGHDIENVWLLMDACRAAGISDSPLHDLYRVNWAYCLEYGWDAATGAFCDSGLPRQPADRRQKVWWVQAEALVSALKMYRLTGEPVYRAVFERTWNFTESQLIDWKHGEWHAEITAQGQPRGDKAHIWKAGYHNGRALVECLLDLRSA
;
A
#
# COMPACT_ATOMS: atom_id res chain seq x y z
N MET A 1 1.27 -72.88 -2.95
CA MET A 1 1.67 -72.98 -1.52
C MET A 1 1.61 -71.56 -0.97
N ALA A 2 0.61 -71.32 -0.16
CA ALA A 2 0.35 -70.07 0.48
C ALA A 2 1.09 -70.00 1.82
N HIS A 3 1.86 -68.95 2.07
CA HIS A 3 2.36 -68.66 3.41
C HIS A 3 1.70 -67.38 3.93
N SER A 4 0.82 -67.57 4.84
CA SER A 4 0.23 -66.54 5.70
C SER A 4 1.23 -66.04 6.74
N LEU A 5 1.41 -64.76 6.90
CA LEU A 5 2.10 -64.14 8.03
C LEU A 5 1.08 -63.56 9.01
N PRO A 6 1.27 -63.69 10.32
CA PRO A 6 0.27 -63.38 11.35
C PRO A 6 0.28 -61.88 11.70
N ARG A 7 -0.92 -61.35 11.89
CA ARG A 7 -1.17 -60.09 12.59
C ARG A 7 -0.73 -60.20 14.05
N ARG A 8 0.23 -59.37 14.46
CA ARG A 8 0.53 -59.12 15.87
C ARG A 8 0.32 -57.65 16.20
N SER A 9 -0.52 -57.46 17.15
CA SER A 9 -0.88 -56.28 17.93
C SER A 9 0.35 -55.45 18.35
N PHE A 10 0.32 -54.14 18.08
CA PHE A 10 1.14 -53.14 18.77
C PHE A 10 0.15 -52.09 19.38
N LEU A 11 -0.37 -52.45 20.50
CA LEU A 11 -1.03 -51.54 21.44
C LEU A 11 -0.48 -51.95 22.81
N THR A 12 0.51 -51.24 23.29
CA THR A 12 0.78 -50.91 24.70
C THR A 12 2.15 -50.24 24.85
N ALA A 13 2.12 -49.18 25.57
CA ALA A 13 3.21 -48.38 26.15
C ALA A 13 3.58 -47.09 25.38
N LEU A 14 3.02 -45.99 25.87
CA LEU A 14 3.72 -44.94 26.63
C LEU A 14 2.75 -43.80 26.93
N ALA A 15 2.05 -43.91 28.03
CA ALA A 15 1.42 -42.79 28.69
C ALA A 15 2.50 -42.08 29.54
N ALA A 16 3.19 -41.13 28.97
CA ALA A 16 3.91 -40.11 29.73
C ALA A 16 2.95 -38.92 29.93
N PRO A 17 2.86 -38.35 31.12
CA PRO A 17 2.00 -37.19 31.32
C PRO A 17 2.60 -36.02 30.55
N LEU A 18 1.90 -35.54 29.51
CA LEU A 18 2.10 -34.25 28.90
C LEU A 18 1.89 -33.21 29.99
N ALA A 19 2.98 -32.63 30.49
CA ALA A 19 2.92 -31.45 31.30
C ALA A 19 2.20 -30.38 30.48
N ALA A 20 1.01 -30.01 30.91
CA ALA A 20 0.24 -28.91 30.39
C ALA A 20 1.04 -27.61 30.65
N HIS A 21 1.83 -27.20 29.67
CA HIS A 21 2.27 -25.81 29.61
C HIS A 21 1.04 -24.98 29.25
N PRO A 22 0.72 -23.95 30.02
CA PRO A 22 -0.37 -23.07 29.67
C PRO A 22 0.07 -22.27 28.42
N LEU A 23 -0.39 -22.68 27.23
CA LEU A 23 -0.44 -21.85 26.04
C LEU A 23 -1.52 -20.78 26.22
N SER A 24 -1.39 -19.96 27.26
CA SER A 24 -2.05 -18.68 27.38
C SER A 24 -1.15 -17.57 26.84
N ALA A 25 -0.74 -17.68 25.58
CA ALA A 25 -0.55 -16.49 24.79
C ALA A 25 -1.95 -16.01 24.42
N ALA A 26 -2.59 -15.27 25.31
CA ALA A 26 -3.77 -14.51 25.00
C ALA A 26 -3.47 -13.71 23.73
N LEU A 27 -4.16 -14.03 22.63
CA LEU A 27 -4.31 -13.13 21.50
C LEU A 27 -4.77 -11.81 22.13
N ALA A 28 -3.86 -10.83 22.21
CA ALA A 28 -4.19 -9.52 22.71
C ALA A 28 -5.18 -8.93 21.70
N GLN A 29 -6.47 -9.15 21.98
CA GLN A 29 -7.49 -8.35 21.31
C GLN A 29 -7.12 -6.88 21.59
N PRO A 30 -7.22 -5.99 20.59
CA PRO A 30 -7.04 -4.57 20.84
C PRO A 30 -7.98 -4.22 21.96
N GLN A 31 -7.41 -3.74 23.08
CA GLN A 31 -8.24 -3.45 24.22
C GLN A 31 -9.24 -2.38 23.82
N PRO A 32 -10.53 -2.49 24.16
CA PRO A 32 -11.52 -1.46 23.87
C PRO A 32 -11.09 -0.06 24.30
N GLN A 33 -10.22 0.04 25.31
CA GLN A 33 -9.60 1.26 25.78
C GLN A 33 -8.66 1.93 24.77
N ALA A 34 -7.90 1.19 23.95
CA ALA A 34 -7.00 1.79 22.95
C ALA A 34 -7.78 2.42 21.81
N ALA A 35 -8.83 1.76 21.33
CA ALA A 35 -9.72 2.31 20.31
C ALA A 35 -10.49 3.55 20.81
N ALA A 36 -11.00 3.52 22.05
CA ALA A 36 -11.67 4.66 22.67
C ALA A 36 -10.72 5.86 22.87
N SER A 37 -9.47 5.60 23.27
CA SER A 37 -8.43 6.63 23.41
C SER A 37 -8.08 7.29 22.07
N ALA A 38 -7.92 6.51 21.00
CA ALA A 38 -7.65 7.02 19.66
C ALA A 38 -8.81 7.86 19.13
N THR A 39 -10.05 7.40 19.30
CA THR A 39 -11.27 8.13 18.90
C THR A 39 -11.40 9.47 19.63
N ALA A 40 -11.11 9.50 20.93
CA ALA A 40 -11.13 10.74 21.72
C ALA A 40 -10.11 11.79 21.23
N ARG A 41 -8.95 11.34 20.74
CA ARG A 41 -7.90 12.23 20.19
C ARG A 41 -8.29 12.79 18.81
N ILE A 42 -9.05 12.05 18.02
CA ILE A 42 -9.50 12.48 16.70
C ILE A 42 -10.67 13.46 16.81
N GLY A 43 -11.57 13.23 17.73
CA GLY A 43 -12.81 13.99 17.89
C GLY A 43 -13.88 13.60 16.85
N PRO A 44 -15.08 14.19 16.94
CA PRO A 44 -16.17 13.91 16.00
C PRO A 44 -15.88 14.47 14.61
N PRO A 45 -16.48 13.88 13.55
CA PRO A 45 -16.51 14.49 12.23
C PRO A 45 -17.28 15.81 12.24
N SER A 46 -17.08 16.61 11.18
CA SER A 46 -17.87 17.84 11.00
C SER A 46 -19.35 17.52 10.72
N ALA A 47 -20.22 18.50 10.96
CA ALA A 47 -21.64 18.40 10.59
C ALA A 47 -21.87 18.52 9.07
N ALA A 48 -20.86 18.96 8.30
CA ALA A 48 -20.97 19.12 6.86
C ALA A 48 -21.15 17.78 6.15
N SER A 49 -21.86 17.75 5.02
CA SER A 49 -21.92 16.59 4.14
C SER A 49 -20.55 16.27 3.58
N LEU A 50 -20.26 15.00 3.34
CA LEU A 50 -19.05 14.56 2.61
C LEU A 50 -18.99 15.13 1.19
N ASP A 51 -20.15 15.43 0.57
CA ASP A 51 -20.19 16.05 -0.76
C ASP A 51 -19.51 17.43 -0.79
N ALA A 52 -19.40 18.11 0.34
CA ALA A 52 -18.67 19.39 0.45
C ALA A 52 -17.16 19.24 0.13
N PHE A 53 -16.62 18.04 0.17
CA PHE A 53 -15.23 17.75 -0.21
C PHE A 53 -15.06 17.60 -1.72
N ILE A 54 -16.11 17.26 -2.48
CA ILE A 54 -16.02 17.03 -3.94
C ILE A 54 -15.37 18.23 -4.65
N PRO A 55 -15.89 19.47 -4.56
CA PRO A 55 -15.27 20.60 -5.26
C PRO A 55 -13.84 20.91 -4.78
N ARG A 56 -13.50 20.61 -3.53
CA ARG A 56 -12.15 20.79 -2.99
C ARG A 56 -11.17 19.79 -3.57
N LEU A 57 -11.57 18.52 -3.69
CA LEU A 57 -10.79 17.45 -4.32
C LEU A 57 -10.63 17.69 -5.82
N GLU A 58 -11.71 18.12 -6.51
CA GLU A 58 -11.66 18.47 -7.93
C GLU A 58 -10.69 19.63 -8.18
N ARG A 59 -10.73 20.65 -7.37
CA ARG A 59 -9.81 21.77 -7.44
C ARG A 59 -8.37 21.31 -7.30
N ALA A 60 -8.07 20.48 -6.29
CA ALA A 60 -6.72 19.94 -6.09
C ALA A 60 -6.25 19.11 -7.30
N LEU A 61 -7.14 18.29 -7.87
CA LEU A 61 -6.82 17.48 -9.05
C LEU A 61 -6.60 18.33 -10.29
N HIS A 62 -7.51 19.24 -10.62
CA HIS A 62 -7.54 19.96 -11.89
C HIS A 62 -6.67 21.23 -11.90
N GLU A 63 -6.51 21.90 -10.77
CA GLU A 63 -5.75 23.16 -10.69
C GLU A 63 -4.33 22.97 -10.13
N ASN A 64 -4.04 21.85 -9.43
CA ASN A 64 -2.72 21.63 -8.83
C ASN A 64 -1.99 20.41 -9.43
N VAL A 65 -2.54 19.20 -9.31
CA VAL A 65 -1.82 17.97 -9.68
C VAL A 65 -1.73 17.80 -11.20
N ASN A 66 -2.87 17.85 -11.92
CA ASN A 66 -2.88 17.63 -13.37
C ASN A 66 -2.01 18.63 -14.15
N PRO A 67 -2.08 19.96 -13.89
CA PRO A 67 -1.23 20.93 -14.61
C PRO A 67 0.25 20.81 -14.26
N PHE A 68 0.58 20.26 -13.09
CA PHE A 68 1.98 19.99 -12.77
C PHE A 68 2.54 18.86 -13.63
N TRP A 69 1.79 17.74 -13.78
CA TRP A 69 2.29 16.58 -14.50
C TRP A 69 2.09 16.64 -16.00
N PHE A 70 1.06 17.29 -16.50
CA PHE A 70 0.81 17.42 -17.93
C PHE A 70 0.78 18.88 -18.39
N PRO A 71 1.55 19.26 -19.41
CA PRO A 71 2.46 18.43 -20.24
C PRO A 71 3.90 18.33 -19.68
N ARG A 72 4.18 18.92 -18.52
CA ARG A 72 5.53 19.14 -17.97
C ARG A 72 6.35 17.84 -17.84
N SER A 73 5.72 16.74 -17.46
CA SER A 73 6.42 15.46 -17.29
C SER A 73 6.76 14.74 -18.60
N LEU A 74 6.24 15.17 -19.74
CA LEU A 74 6.51 14.48 -21.00
C LEU A 74 7.91 14.80 -21.49
N ASP A 75 8.77 13.78 -21.54
CA ASP A 75 10.07 13.88 -22.20
C ASP A 75 9.91 13.66 -23.70
N ARG A 76 9.93 14.75 -24.45
CA ARG A 76 9.75 14.73 -25.91
C ARG A 76 11.04 14.42 -26.68
N GLU A 77 12.18 14.45 -26.01
CA GLU A 77 13.50 14.22 -26.63
C GLU A 77 13.93 12.76 -26.44
N GLN A 78 13.86 12.25 -25.22
CA GLN A 78 14.32 10.90 -24.86
C GLN A 78 13.19 9.88 -24.68
N GLY A 79 11.94 10.35 -24.73
CA GLY A 79 10.76 9.52 -24.46
C GLY A 79 10.53 9.23 -22.97
N GLY A 80 9.33 8.75 -22.66
CA GLY A 80 8.90 8.51 -21.28
C GLY A 80 8.61 9.81 -20.52
N TYR A 81 8.88 9.82 -19.20
CA TYR A 81 8.53 10.93 -18.33
C TYR A 81 9.72 11.50 -17.59
N MET A 82 9.77 12.83 -17.51
CA MET A 82 10.68 13.58 -16.65
C MET A 82 10.10 13.65 -15.25
N ILE A 83 10.79 13.08 -14.29
CA ILE A 83 10.26 12.84 -12.93
C ILE A 83 11.07 13.57 -11.84
N ASN A 84 12.14 14.26 -12.19
CA ASN A 84 13.02 14.92 -11.23
C ASN A 84 12.79 16.43 -11.27
N HIS A 85 12.05 16.95 -10.28
CA HIS A 85 11.73 18.37 -10.15
C HIS A 85 12.05 18.84 -8.74
N ASP A 86 12.66 20.01 -8.65
CA ASP A 86 13.03 20.69 -7.42
C ASP A 86 11.78 21.13 -6.60
N PRO A 87 11.95 21.73 -5.42
CA PRO A 87 10.83 22.21 -4.60
C PRO A 87 9.99 23.31 -5.28
N ALA A 88 10.54 24.05 -6.24
CA ALA A 88 9.81 25.03 -7.02
C ALA A 88 9.09 24.40 -8.26
N GLY A 89 9.24 23.11 -8.47
CA GLY A 89 8.66 22.39 -9.59
C GLY A 89 9.43 22.57 -10.90
N LEU A 90 10.67 23.01 -10.84
CA LEU A 90 11.55 23.12 -12.01
C LEU A 90 12.37 21.85 -12.18
N PRO A 91 12.76 21.45 -13.41
CA PRO A 91 13.68 20.34 -13.61
C PRO A 91 14.98 20.55 -12.82
N ASN A 92 15.38 19.56 -12.01
CA ASN A 92 16.54 19.68 -11.12
C ASN A 92 17.87 19.21 -11.76
N GLY A 93 17.89 19.04 -13.07
CA GLY A 93 19.08 18.61 -13.83
C GLY A 93 19.36 17.11 -13.78
N ARG A 94 18.59 16.30 -13.04
CA ARG A 94 18.70 14.84 -13.03
C ARG A 94 17.86 14.26 -14.16
N SER A 95 18.49 13.55 -15.09
CA SER A 95 17.83 12.90 -16.23
C SER A 95 17.54 11.40 -16.02
N SER A 96 17.98 10.83 -14.90
CA SER A 96 17.75 9.40 -14.60
C SER A 96 16.27 9.08 -14.51
N LYS A 97 15.88 7.97 -15.13
CA LYS A 97 14.51 7.46 -15.16
C LYS A 97 14.46 6.10 -14.47
N MET A 98 13.56 5.95 -13.50
CA MET A 98 13.36 4.68 -12.80
C MET A 98 12.10 4.00 -13.31
N ILE A 99 12.19 2.73 -13.66
CA ILE A 99 11.08 1.98 -14.29
C ILE A 99 9.80 1.99 -13.45
N VAL A 100 9.90 1.88 -12.12
CA VAL A 100 8.74 1.92 -11.21
C VAL A 100 7.99 3.25 -11.35
N THR A 101 8.70 4.37 -11.39
CA THR A 101 8.06 5.69 -11.53
C THR A 101 7.51 5.92 -12.93
N GLN A 102 8.19 5.41 -13.98
CA GLN A 102 7.65 5.42 -15.34
C GLN A 102 6.34 4.62 -15.40
N ALA A 103 6.30 3.43 -14.83
CA ALA A 103 5.10 2.60 -14.74
C ALA A 103 3.97 3.30 -13.96
N ARG A 104 4.29 3.95 -12.82
CA ARG A 104 3.33 4.75 -12.03
C ARG A 104 2.74 5.92 -12.82
N MET A 105 3.53 6.58 -13.67
CA MET A 105 3.03 7.65 -14.54
C MET A 105 2.10 7.10 -15.63
N VAL A 106 2.43 5.96 -16.23
CA VAL A 106 1.51 5.27 -17.17
C VAL A 106 0.21 4.90 -16.46
N TRP A 107 0.29 4.34 -15.26
CA TRP A 107 -0.89 4.03 -14.44
C TRP A 107 -1.73 5.29 -14.19
N TYR A 108 -1.10 6.38 -13.74
CA TYR A 108 -1.78 7.64 -13.44
C TYR A 108 -2.56 8.17 -14.64
N PHE A 109 -1.90 8.35 -15.78
CA PHE A 109 -2.59 8.82 -16.98
C PHE A 109 -3.65 7.84 -17.48
N SER A 110 -3.40 6.54 -17.41
CA SER A 110 -4.39 5.51 -17.78
C SER A 110 -5.61 5.54 -16.87
N ARG A 111 -5.42 5.78 -15.56
CA ARG A 111 -6.52 5.90 -14.61
C ARG A 111 -7.37 7.13 -14.86
N MET A 112 -6.74 8.25 -15.18
CA MET A 112 -7.42 9.49 -15.61
C MET A 112 -8.28 9.24 -16.86
N VAL A 113 -7.75 8.45 -17.80
CA VAL A 113 -8.48 7.99 -19.01
C VAL A 113 -9.75 7.21 -18.65
N ARG A 114 -9.62 6.22 -17.77
CA ARG A 114 -10.77 5.38 -17.35
C ARG A 114 -11.84 6.16 -16.60
N ALA A 115 -11.45 7.23 -15.92
CA ALA A 115 -12.37 8.13 -15.24
C ALA A 115 -13.16 9.04 -16.21
N GLY A 116 -13.06 8.84 -17.52
CA GLY A 116 -13.82 9.56 -18.54
C GLY A 116 -13.03 10.69 -19.23
N MET A 117 -11.73 10.76 -19.05
CA MET A 117 -10.91 11.89 -19.49
C MET A 117 -10.11 11.65 -20.78
N THR A 118 -10.20 10.50 -21.49
CA THR A 118 -9.45 10.24 -22.75
C THR A 118 -10.07 9.25 -23.75
N LYS A 119 -9.41 9.10 -24.94
CA LYS A 119 -9.91 8.41 -26.14
C LYS A 119 -9.70 6.88 -26.18
N PRO A 120 -10.60 6.09 -26.82
CA PRO A 120 -10.60 4.60 -26.82
C PRO A 120 -9.49 3.91 -27.62
N ALA A 121 -8.77 4.60 -28.51
CA ALA A 121 -7.95 3.99 -29.57
C ALA A 121 -6.70 3.20 -29.12
N THR A 122 -6.29 3.29 -27.86
CA THR A 122 -5.07 2.64 -27.35
C THR A 122 -5.32 1.41 -26.47
N ARG A 123 -6.57 1.02 -26.24
CA ARG A 123 -6.96 -0.01 -25.27
C ARG A 123 -6.36 -1.40 -25.57
N ALA A 124 -6.35 -1.81 -26.85
CA ALA A 124 -5.84 -3.13 -27.25
C ALA A 124 -4.33 -3.24 -27.05
N GLN A 125 -3.57 -2.22 -27.44
CA GLN A 125 -2.11 -2.17 -27.26
C GLN A 125 -1.69 -2.19 -25.77
N PHE A 126 -2.45 -1.51 -24.90
CA PHE A 126 -2.20 -1.54 -23.46
C PHE A 126 -2.54 -2.90 -22.86
N ALA A 127 -3.59 -3.58 -23.33
CA ALA A 127 -3.94 -4.93 -22.87
C ALA A 127 -2.85 -5.94 -23.23
N GLU A 128 -2.33 -5.90 -24.46
CA GLU A 128 -1.26 -6.77 -24.93
C GLU A 128 0.05 -6.51 -24.15
N ALA A 129 0.43 -5.25 -23.94
CA ALA A 129 1.59 -4.89 -23.15
C ALA A 129 1.46 -5.35 -21.68
N ALA A 130 0.28 -5.21 -21.09
CA ALA A 130 0.01 -5.66 -19.74
C ALA A 130 0.08 -7.19 -19.61
N GLU A 131 -0.45 -7.93 -20.61
CA GLU A 131 -0.37 -9.39 -20.63
C GLU A 131 1.08 -9.87 -20.78
N HIS A 132 1.85 -9.27 -21.68
CA HIS A 132 3.27 -9.57 -21.84
C HIS A 132 4.02 -9.35 -20.52
N GLY A 133 3.82 -8.23 -19.84
CA GLY A 133 4.40 -7.93 -18.53
C GLY A 133 4.00 -8.95 -17.47
N PHE A 134 2.72 -9.31 -17.38
CA PHE A 134 2.23 -10.32 -16.44
C PHE A 134 2.89 -11.69 -16.66
N GLN A 135 2.95 -12.17 -17.91
CA GLN A 135 3.60 -13.45 -18.24
C GLN A 135 5.09 -13.43 -17.90
N PHE A 136 5.74 -12.30 -18.14
CA PHE A 136 7.15 -12.12 -17.82
C PHE A 136 7.42 -12.18 -16.31
N LEU A 137 6.69 -11.41 -15.50
CA LEU A 137 6.78 -11.41 -14.04
C LEU A 137 6.57 -12.81 -13.47
N ARG A 138 5.56 -13.50 -13.96
CA ARG A 138 5.27 -14.88 -13.56
C ARG A 138 6.39 -15.87 -13.92
N ALA A 139 7.02 -15.70 -15.07
CA ALA A 139 8.05 -16.61 -15.54
C ALA A 139 9.42 -16.40 -14.87
N LYS A 140 9.74 -15.15 -14.50
CA LYS A 140 11.08 -14.76 -14.02
C LYS A 140 11.12 -14.44 -12.53
N MET A 141 10.10 -13.81 -11.98
CA MET A 141 10.14 -13.26 -10.64
C MET A 141 9.36 -14.08 -9.60
N TRP A 142 8.41 -14.91 -10.03
CA TRP A 142 7.64 -15.75 -9.10
C TRP A 142 8.50 -16.85 -8.49
N ASP A 143 8.54 -16.91 -7.16
CA ASP A 143 9.27 -17.94 -6.41
C ASP A 143 8.39 -19.19 -6.24
N ALA A 144 8.55 -20.15 -7.13
CA ALA A 144 7.80 -21.40 -7.10
C ALA A 144 8.06 -22.27 -5.86
N ALA A 145 9.19 -22.08 -5.17
CA ALA A 145 9.55 -22.88 -4.00
C ALA A 145 8.88 -22.39 -2.72
N HIS A 146 8.75 -21.07 -2.55
CA HIS A 146 8.25 -20.46 -1.31
C HIS A 146 7.03 -19.56 -1.51
N GLY A 147 6.55 -19.43 -2.75
CA GLY A 147 5.49 -18.46 -3.12
C GLY A 147 5.96 -17.02 -3.05
N GLY A 148 5.14 -16.11 -3.60
CA GLY A 148 5.48 -14.70 -3.73
C GLY A 148 6.53 -14.42 -4.79
N TYR A 149 7.17 -13.25 -4.72
CA TYR A 149 8.02 -12.72 -5.79
C TYR A 149 9.39 -12.32 -5.27
N ILE A 150 10.41 -12.54 -6.10
CA ILE A 150 11.79 -12.14 -5.85
C ILE A 150 11.95 -10.69 -6.30
N GLU A 151 12.67 -9.89 -5.50
CA GLU A 151 12.80 -8.44 -5.68
C GLU A 151 13.90 -8.07 -6.68
N ASP A 152 15.06 -8.69 -6.57
CA ASP A 152 16.29 -8.18 -7.17
C ASP A 152 16.82 -9.11 -8.26
N PHE A 153 17.10 -8.52 -9.43
CA PHE A 153 17.66 -9.20 -10.60
C PHE A 153 18.78 -8.38 -11.24
N GLU A 154 19.71 -9.07 -11.88
CA GLU A 154 20.69 -8.48 -12.77
C GLU A 154 20.03 -8.07 -14.10
N ALA A 155 20.76 -7.35 -14.95
CA ALA A 155 20.23 -6.86 -16.22
C ALA A 155 19.81 -7.98 -17.20
N ASP A 156 20.37 -9.18 -17.06
CA ASP A 156 20.02 -10.39 -17.83
C ASP A 156 18.89 -11.23 -17.20
N TRP A 157 18.29 -10.72 -16.11
CA TRP A 157 17.25 -11.38 -15.32
C TRP A 157 17.72 -12.66 -14.60
N THR A 158 18.99 -12.79 -14.32
CA THR A 158 19.47 -13.69 -13.27
C THR A 158 19.23 -13.08 -11.90
N GLU A 159 18.95 -13.91 -10.89
CA GLU A 159 18.75 -13.42 -9.52
C GLU A 159 20.05 -12.77 -9.01
N THR A 160 19.94 -11.57 -8.45
CA THR A 160 21.07 -10.90 -7.82
C THR A 160 21.70 -11.80 -6.73
N PRO A 161 23.02 -11.97 -6.72
CA PRO A 161 23.70 -12.81 -5.73
C PRO A 161 23.39 -12.33 -4.29
N ALA A 162 23.16 -13.28 -3.37
CA ALA A 162 22.82 -12.96 -1.98
C ALA A 162 23.89 -12.12 -1.25
N SER A 163 25.12 -12.15 -1.72
CA SER A 163 26.24 -11.35 -1.19
C SER A 163 26.25 -9.91 -1.69
N GLN A 164 25.44 -9.57 -2.67
CA GLN A 164 25.40 -8.25 -3.28
C GLN A 164 24.37 -7.38 -2.57
N PRO A 165 24.72 -6.18 -2.10
CA PRO A 165 23.76 -5.21 -1.55
C PRO A 165 22.90 -4.62 -2.67
N THR A 166 21.64 -4.37 -2.38
CA THR A 166 20.70 -3.69 -3.27
C THR A 166 20.25 -2.36 -2.65
N PRO A 167 19.62 -1.47 -3.40
CA PRO A 167 19.05 -0.24 -2.84
C PRO A 167 18.02 -0.47 -1.72
N MET A 168 17.42 -1.67 -1.68
CA MET A 168 16.39 -2.04 -0.68
C MET A 168 16.96 -2.84 0.49
N GLY A 169 18.25 -3.15 0.49
CA GLY A 169 18.96 -3.95 1.49
C GLY A 169 19.67 -5.17 0.88
N PRO A 170 19.92 -6.22 1.66
CA PRO A 170 20.48 -7.46 1.13
C PRO A 170 19.58 -8.05 0.02
N ALA A 171 20.21 -8.58 -1.05
CA ALA A 171 19.49 -9.25 -2.12
C ALA A 171 18.71 -10.48 -1.63
N ARG A 172 17.75 -10.94 -2.44
CA ARG A 172 16.90 -12.12 -2.18
C ARG A 172 15.98 -12.00 -0.96
N GLN A 173 15.69 -10.80 -0.53
CA GLN A 173 14.61 -10.54 0.43
C GLN A 173 13.28 -10.50 -0.30
N LYS A 174 12.19 -10.72 0.45
CA LYS A 174 10.82 -10.42 0.02
C LYS A 174 10.33 -9.21 0.78
N LEU A 175 9.73 -8.27 0.06
CA LEU A 175 9.26 -7.02 0.62
C LEU A 175 7.72 -6.97 0.57
N MET A 176 7.11 -6.50 1.64
CA MET A 176 5.69 -6.15 1.66
C MET A 176 5.36 -5.21 0.52
N ASN A 177 6.11 -4.12 0.37
CA ASN A 177 5.88 -3.09 -0.64
C ASN A 177 5.77 -3.69 -2.06
N THR A 178 6.66 -4.61 -2.43
CA THR A 178 6.63 -5.27 -3.75
C THR A 178 5.36 -6.08 -3.94
N HIS A 179 4.99 -6.88 -2.94
CA HIS A 179 3.80 -7.73 -3.02
C HIS A 179 2.51 -6.91 -3.01
N LEU A 180 2.47 -5.82 -2.26
CA LEU A 180 1.38 -4.85 -2.24
C LEU A 180 1.13 -4.24 -3.63
N HIS A 181 2.18 -3.74 -4.28
CA HIS A 181 2.06 -3.15 -5.62
C HIS A 181 1.82 -4.18 -6.73
N LEU A 182 2.31 -5.40 -6.57
CA LEU A 182 1.94 -6.51 -7.47
C LEU A 182 0.47 -6.90 -7.30
N MET A 183 -0.05 -6.90 -6.07
CA MET A 183 -1.48 -7.13 -5.82
C MET A 183 -2.33 -6.06 -6.51
N GLU A 184 -1.97 -4.79 -6.42
CA GLU A 184 -2.64 -3.69 -7.13
C GLU A 184 -2.58 -3.87 -8.66
N ALA A 185 -1.39 -4.16 -9.19
CA ALA A 185 -1.20 -4.36 -10.63
C ALA A 185 -2.03 -5.54 -11.14
N PHE A 186 -2.02 -6.67 -10.42
CA PHE A 186 -2.77 -7.86 -10.82
C PHE A 186 -4.28 -7.69 -10.61
N THR A 187 -4.71 -6.88 -9.65
CA THR A 187 -6.10 -6.45 -9.51
C THR A 187 -6.58 -5.73 -10.77
N SER A 188 -5.80 -4.75 -11.23
CA SER A 188 -6.11 -3.98 -12.43
C SER A 188 -6.04 -4.84 -13.69
N PHE A 189 -5.04 -5.71 -13.79
CA PHE A 189 -4.85 -6.61 -14.92
C PHE A 189 -5.98 -7.66 -15.01
N TYR A 190 -6.35 -8.26 -13.88
CA TYR A 190 -7.46 -9.22 -13.85
C TYR A 190 -8.80 -8.58 -14.23
N ARG A 191 -9.08 -7.37 -13.76
CA ARG A 191 -10.27 -6.61 -14.20
C ARG A 191 -10.30 -6.36 -15.70
N ALA A 192 -9.15 -6.15 -16.32
CA ALA A 192 -9.05 -5.88 -17.74
C ALA A 192 -9.16 -7.14 -18.62
N THR A 193 -8.68 -8.29 -18.13
CA THR A 193 -8.50 -9.50 -18.94
C THR A 193 -9.38 -10.68 -18.54
N THR A 194 -9.79 -10.74 -17.27
CA THR A 194 -10.52 -11.87 -16.66
C THR A 194 -9.78 -13.23 -16.79
N LEU A 195 -8.48 -13.22 -17.04
CA LEU A 195 -7.69 -14.44 -17.22
C LEU A 195 -7.61 -15.25 -15.92
N PRO A 196 -7.93 -16.56 -15.92
CA PRO A 196 -7.91 -17.40 -14.71
C PRO A 196 -6.56 -17.40 -13.99
N ARG A 197 -5.45 -17.39 -14.73
CA ARG A 197 -4.09 -17.33 -14.16
C ARG A 197 -3.79 -16.01 -13.46
N ALA A 198 -4.34 -14.91 -13.93
CA ALA A 198 -4.22 -13.62 -13.26
C ALA A 198 -4.97 -13.63 -11.92
N ARG A 199 -6.17 -14.24 -11.90
CA ARG A 199 -6.93 -14.45 -10.67
C ARG A 199 -6.19 -15.33 -9.67
N GLU A 200 -5.59 -16.42 -10.11
CA GLU A 200 -4.81 -17.33 -9.27
C GLU A 200 -3.66 -16.59 -8.56
N ARG A 201 -2.89 -15.82 -9.31
CA ARG A 201 -1.78 -15.01 -8.74
C ARG A 201 -2.28 -13.87 -7.85
N LEU A 202 -3.42 -13.28 -8.18
CA LEU A 202 -4.07 -12.29 -7.31
C LEU A 202 -4.50 -12.88 -5.97
N LEU A 203 -5.08 -14.07 -5.96
CA LEU A 203 -5.48 -14.77 -4.74
C LEU A 203 -4.26 -15.13 -3.86
N GLU A 204 -3.14 -15.51 -4.47
CA GLU A 204 -1.88 -15.71 -3.74
C GLU A 204 -1.42 -14.42 -3.06
N LEU A 205 -1.43 -13.30 -3.79
CA LEU A 205 -1.03 -12.00 -3.23
C LEU A 205 -1.97 -11.51 -2.14
N ILE A 206 -3.28 -11.70 -2.28
CA ILE A 206 -4.25 -11.43 -1.21
C ILE A 206 -3.88 -12.24 0.05
N THR A 207 -3.51 -13.52 -0.12
CA THR A 207 -3.10 -14.37 1.00
C THR A 207 -1.80 -13.89 1.64
N VAL A 208 -0.83 -13.50 0.84
CA VAL A 208 0.46 -12.96 1.34
C VAL A 208 0.20 -11.68 2.14
N GLU A 209 -0.53 -10.72 1.60
CA GLU A 209 -0.76 -9.42 2.24
C GLU A 209 -1.65 -9.52 3.48
N SER A 210 -2.66 -10.39 3.47
CA SER A 210 -3.60 -10.51 4.61
C SER A 210 -3.12 -11.46 5.71
N ASN A 211 -2.26 -12.42 5.43
CA ASN A 211 -1.91 -13.47 6.39
C ASN A 211 -0.41 -13.52 6.75
N THR A 212 0.48 -13.22 5.80
CA THR A 212 1.92 -13.23 6.04
C THR A 212 2.43 -11.85 6.45
N VAL A 213 2.07 -10.83 5.69
CA VAL A 213 2.54 -9.46 5.86
C VAL A 213 1.84 -8.78 7.03
N LEU A 214 0.53 -8.81 7.06
CA LEU A 214 -0.24 -8.26 8.18
C LEU A 214 -0.16 -9.21 9.38
N ARG A 215 0.68 -8.85 10.33
CA ARG A 215 1.04 -9.66 11.49
C ARG A 215 0.03 -9.49 12.63
N LYS A 216 -0.68 -10.56 12.94
CA LYS A 216 -1.67 -10.59 14.04
C LYS A 216 -1.04 -10.34 15.42
N ASP A 217 0.20 -10.82 15.62
CA ASP A 217 0.96 -10.60 16.85
C ASP A 217 1.37 -9.15 17.07
N LEU A 218 1.53 -8.41 15.97
CA LEU A 218 1.93 -6.99 15.97
C LEU A 218 0.72 -6.06 15.83
N ALA A 219 -0.35 -6.50 15.17
CA ALA A 219 -1.47 -5.70 14.69
C ALA A 219 -1.07 -4.68 13.59
N ALA A 220 0.04 -4.94 12.91
CA ALA A 220 0.61 -4.09 11.87
C ALA A 220 1.33 -4.93 10.83
N CYS A 221 1.65 -4.35 9.68
CA CYS A 221 2.43 -5.02 8.66
C CYS A 221 3.91 -5.09 9.05
N ALA A 222 4.56 -6.17 8.65
CA ALA A 222 6.01 -6.26 8.63
C ALA A 222 6.50 -6.10 7.20
N ASP A 223 7.56 -5.32 7.00
CA ASP A 223 7.99 -4.91 5.66
C ASP A 223 8.93 -5.92 5.00
N LYS A 224 9.79 -6.60 5.77
CA LYS A 224 10.90 -7.38 5.22
C LYS A 224 10.94 -8.81 5.72
N TYR A 225 11.24 -9.71 4.80
CA TYR A 225 11.28 -11.15 4.99
C TYR A 225 12.48 -11.77 4.30
N THR A 226 12.95 -12.90 4.83
CA THR A 226 13.81 -13.80 4.07
C THR A 226 13.04 -14.41 2.90
N ARG A 227 13.75 -15.05 1.97
CA ARG A 227 13.12 -15.71 0.81
C ARG A 227 12.03 -16.72 1.20
N ASP A 228 12.23 -17.43 2.33
CA ASP A 228 11.30 -18.42 2.89
C ASP A 228 10.27 -17.82 3.87
N TRP A 229 10.02 -16.53 3.80
CA TRP A 229 9.03 -15.78 4.55
C TRP A 229 9.27 -15.71 6.08
N ARG A 230 10.49 -15.88 6.55
CA ARG A 230 10.81 -15.54 7.95
C ARG A 230 10.95 -14.02 8.07
N ARG A 231 10.21 -13.44 9.02
CA ARG A 231 10.24 -12.00 9.28
C ARG A 231 11.64 -11.55 9.70
N LEU A 232 12.11 -10.47 9.10
CA LEU A 232 13.27 -9.72 9.57
C LEU A 232 12.78 -8.59 10.48
N ALA A 233 13.28 -8.55 11.72
CA ALA A 233 12.75 -7.67 12.78
C ALA A 233 13.86 -6.97 13.57
N GLU A 234 15.06 -6.82 13.01
CA GLU A 234 16.18 -6.17 13.66
C GLU A 234 16.38 -4.75 13.13
N GLY A 235 16.70 -3.82 14.02
CA GLY A 235 16.98 -2.42 13.67
C GLY A 235 15.82 -1.78 12.90
N ASP A 236 16.13 -1.14 11.78
CA ASP A 236 15.13 -0.49 10.91
C ASP A 236 14.15 -1.46 10.25
N TYR A 237 14.45 -2.76 10.18
CA TYR A 237 13.52 -3.77 9.65
C TYR A 237 12.35 -4.07 10.59
N ALA A 238 12.47 -3.73 11.87
CA ALA A 238 11.37 -3.83 12.83
C ALA A 238 10.31 -2.73 12.66
N ARG A 239 10.64 -1.67 11.93
CA ARG A 239 9.82 -0.45 11.82
C ARG A 239 8.48 -0.71 11.16
N VAL A 240 7.44 -0.06 11.67
CA VAL A 240 6.09 -0.06 11.09
C VAL A 240 5.94 1.22 10.26
N SER A 241 5.55 1.07 9.01
CA SER A 241 5.18 2.16 8.10
C SER A 241 3.67 2.33 8.12
N TYR A 242 3.18 3.39 8.75
CA TYR A 242 1.74 3.61 8.89
C TYR A 242 1.05 3.81 7.54
N GLY A 243 1.76 4.40 6.58
CA GLY A 243 1.25 4.55 5.22
C GLY A 243 1.01 3.21 4.52
N HIS A 244 1.97 2.29 4.58
CA HIS A 244 1.82 0.96 3.99
C HIS A 244 0.71 0.15 4.67
N ASP A 245 0.61 0.23 5.99
CA ASP A 245 -0.45 -0.43 6.74
C ASP A 245 -1.84 0.01 6.25
N ILE A 246 -2.04 1.32 6.17
CA ILE A 246 -3.29 1.94 5.71
C ILE A 246 -3.56 1.63 4.23
N GLU A 247 -2.53 1.66 3.39
CA GLU A 247 -2.61 1.32 1.96
C GLU A 247 -3.02 -0.14 1.77
N ASN A 248 -2.43 -1.06 2.53
CA ASN A 248 -2.74 -2.49 2.45
C ASN A 248 -4.22 -2.77 2.71
N VAL A 249 -4.84 -2.11 3.68
CA VAL A 249 -6.25 -2.30 4.00
C VAL A 249 -7.15 -2.04 2.78
N TRP A 250 -7.03 -0.88 2.14
CA TRP A 250 -7.94 -0.57 1.04
C TRP A 250 -7.58 -1.31 -0.26
N LEU A 251 -6.31 -1.63 -0.48
CA LEU A 251 -5.91 -2.45 -1.63
C LEU A 251 -6.38 -3.91 -1.48
N LEU A 252 -6.41 -4.47 -0.27
CA LEU A 252 -7.04 -5.77 0.00
C LEU A 252 -8.54 -5.76 -0.29
N MET A 253 -9.27 -4.71 0.14
CA MET A 253 -10.70 -4.56 -0.19
C MET A 253 -10.90 -4.55 -1.71
N ASP A 254 -10.06 -3.81 -2.43
CA ASP A 254 -10.15 -3.67 -3.89
C ASP A 254 -9.79 -4.99 -4.61
N ALA A 255 -8.75 -5.67 -4.14
CA ALA A 255 -8.31 -6.96 -4.67
C ALA A 255 -9.37 -8.06 -4.47
N CYS A 256 -9.94 -8.18 -3.27
CA CYS A 256 -11.01 -9.13 -2.98
C CYS A 256 -12.23 -8.88 -3.87
N ARG A 257 -12.65 -7.62 -3.99
CA ARG A 257 -13.75 -7.23 -4.90
C ARG A 257 -13.45 -7.61 -6.35
N ALA A 258 -12.24 -7.37 -6.83
CA ALA A 258 -11.84 -7.74 -8.20
C ALA A 258 -11.83 -9.26 -8.39
N ALA A 259 -11.29 -9.99 -7.43
CA ALA A 259 -11.24 -11.45 -7.46
C ALA A 259 -12.60 -12.14 -7.28
N GLY A 260 -13.65 -11.38 -6.95
CA GLY A 260 -14.99 -11.93 -6.69
C GLY A 260 -15.04 -12.82 -5.44
N ILE A 261 -14.28 -12.45 -4.40
CA ILE A 261 -14.30 -13.11 -3.10
C ILE A 261 -14.73 -12.12 -2.00
N SER A 262 -15.35 -12.64 -0.95
CA SER A 262 -15.72 -11.83 0.20
C SER A 262 -14.48 -11.45 1.01
N ASP A 263 -14.37 -10.19 1.39
CA ASP A 263 -13.38 -9.70 2.35
C ASP A 263 -13.88 -9.68 3.80
N SER A 264 -15.14 -10.10 4.05
CA SER A 264 -15.72 -10.13 5.39
C SER A 264 -14.85 -10.82 6.46
N PRO A 265 -14.12 -11.93 6.16
CA PRO A 265 -13.19 -12.52 7.12
C PRO A 265 -12.01 -11.61 7.52
N LEU A 266 -11.76 -10.53 6.77
CA LEU A 266 -10.66 -9.59 7.00
C LEU A 266 -11.10 -8.31 7.73
N HIS A 267 -12.41 -8.09 7.94
CA HIS A 267 -12.92 -6.83 8.49
C HIS A 267 -12.35 -6.51 9.88
N ASP A 268 -12.24 -7.50 10.78
CA ASP A 268 -11.63 -7.29 12.09
C ASP A 268 -10.12 -6.99 11.97
N LEU A 269 -9.45 -7.62 11.02
CA LEU A 269 -8.05 -7.37 10.74
C LEU A 269 -7.83 -5.93 10.24
N TYR A 270 -8.71 -5.41 9.39
CA TYR A 270 -8.71 -4.02 8.96
C TYR A 270 -8.88 -3.06 10.13
N ARG A 271 -9.83 -3.32 11.03
CA ARG A 271 -10.05 -2.49 12.23
C ARG A 271 -8.85 -2.49 13.16
N VAL A 272 -8.26 -3.66 13.39
CA VAL A 272 -7.09 -3.82 14.27
C VAL A 272 -5.88 -3.07 13.72
N ASN A 273 -5.63 -3.19 12.43
CA ASN A 273 -4.53 -2.48 11.76
C ASN A 273 -4.73 -0.97 11.78
N TRP A 274 -5.93 -0.49 11.48
CA TRP A 274 -6.28 0.93 11.60
C TRP A 274 -6.15 1.46 13.04
N ALA A 275 -6.61 0.70 14.04
CA ALA A 275 -6.48 1.08 15.45
C ALA A 275 -5.00 1.24 15.84
N TYR A 276 -4.13 0.36 15.36
CA TYR A 276 -2.69 0.46 15.54
C TYR A 276 -2.13 1.76 14.93
N CYS A 277 -2.48 2.07 13.69
CA CYS A 277 -2.02 3.27 13.02
C CYS A 277 -2.52 4.55 13.72
N LEU A 278 -3.75 4.55 14.23
CA LEU A 278 -4.31 5.66 15.00
C LEU A 278 -3.65 5.82 16.37
N GLU A 279 -3.30 4.71 17.02
CA GLU A 279 -2.65 4.74 18.34
C GLU A 279 -1.23 5.28 18.27
N TYR A 280 -0.43 4.81 17.32
CA TYR A 280 1.01 5.07 17.28
C TYR A 280 1.43 6.08 16.21
N GLY A 281 0.67 6.20 15.13
CA GLY A 281 1.03 7.02 13.97
C GLY A 281 0.26 8.33 13.81
N TRP A 282 -0.91 8.46 14.44
CA TRP A 282 -1.74 9.65 14.31
C TRP A 282 -1.22 10.83 15.15
N ASP A 283 -1.03 11.96 14.51
CA ASP A 283 -0.71 13.22 15.17
C ASP A 283 -1.97 14.09 15.29
N ALA A 284 -2.57 14.08 16.47
CA ALA A 284 -3.83 14.81 16.74
C ALA A 284 -3.68 16.32 16.61
N ALA A 285 -2.48 16.87 16.82
CA ALA A 285 -2.23 18.30 16.71
C ALA A 285 -2.29 18.79 15.27
N THR A 286 -1.82 17.97 14.33
CA THR A 286 -1.83 18.30 12.90
C THR A 286 -3.03 17.72 12.14
N GLY A 287 -3.63 16.64 12.66
CA GLY A 287 -4.69 15.91 11.95
C GLY A 287 -4.16 15.07 10.79
N ALA A 288 -2.93 14.56 10.92
CA ALA A 288 -2.24 13.82 9.87
C ALA A 288 -1.41 12.65 10.44
N PHE A 289 -1.04 11.69 9.60
CA PHE A 289 -0.19 10.57 10.00
C PHE A 289 1.29 10.91 9.92
N CYS A 290 2.04 10.44 10.91
CA CYS A 290 3.49 10.38 10.88
C CYS A 290 3.97 9.30 9.89
N ASP A 291 5.24 9.34 9.50
CA ASP A 291 5.82 8.39 8.55
C ASP A 291 5.89 6.95 9.11
N SER A 292 6.62 6.78 10.22
CA SER A 292 6.86 5.45 10.78
C SER A 292 7.29 5.50 12.25
N GLY A 293 7.28 4.34 12.89
CA GLY A 293 7.71 4.16 14.27
C GLY A 293 8.20 2.75 14.59
N LEU A 294 8.81 2.57 15.74
CA LEU A 294 9.12 1.24 16.25
C LEU A 294 7.84 0.56 16.78
N PRO A 295 7.79 -0.77 16.79
CA PRO A 295 6.59 -1.50 17.20
C PRO A 295 6.08 -1.09 18.59
N ARG A 296 4.79 -0.74 18.65
CA ARG A 296 4.10 -0.35 19.90
C ARG A 296 4.73 0.84 20.64
N GLN A 297 5.39 1.72 19.89
CA GLN A 297 5.94 2.97 20.41
C GLN A 297 5.37 4.14 19.59
N PRO A 298 5.23 5.33 20.21
CA PRO A 298 4.86 6.52 19.45
C PRO A 298 5.80 6.76 18.28
N ALA A 299 5.27 7.29 17.18
CA ALA A 299 6.07 7.61 16.00
C ALA A 299 7.29 8.48 16.37
N ASP A 300 8.46 8.02 15.98
CA ASP A 300 9.73 8.75 16.09
C ASP A 300 10.11 9.46 14.78
N ARG A 301 9.69 8.93 13.61
CA ARG A 301 9.76 9.61 12.32
C ARG A 301 8.45 10.37 12.09
N ARG A 302 8.42 11.62 12.60
CA ARG A 302 7.18 12.40 12.72
C ARG A 302 6.87 13.31 11.53
N GLN A 303 7.69 13.33 10.49
CA GLN A 303 7.39 14.05 9.26
C GLN A 303 6.10 13.51 8.62
N LYS A 304 5.37 14.39 7.94
CA LYS A 304 4.13 14.06 7.22
C LYS A 304 4.46 13.89 5.74
N VAL A 305 4.72 12.65 5.34
CA VAL A 305 5.07 12.32 3.96
C VAL A 305 3.82 12.32 3.10
N TRP A 306 3.91 12.84 1.88
CA TRP A 306 2.77 13.05 0.97
C TRP A 306 1.95 11.81 0.69
N TRP A 307 2.62 10.68 0.42
CA TRP A 307 1.93 9.45 0.04
C TRP A 307 1.20 8.82 1.21
N VAL A 308 1.71 8.95 2.42
CA VAL A 308 1.04 8.46 3.65
C VAL A 308 -0.32 9.15 3.82
N GLN A 309 -0.38 10.46 3.60
CA GLN A 309 -1.63 11.21 3.69
C GLN A 309 -2.57 10.86 2.53
N ALA A 310 -2.03 10.66 1.33
CA ALA A 310 -2.80 10.24 0.16
C ALA A 310 -3.50 8.90 0.40
N GLU A 311 -2.77 7.91 0.93
CA GLU A 311 -3.33 6.59 1.25
C GLU A 311 -4.34 6.66 2.39
N ALA A 312 -4.08 7.51 3.39
CA ALA A 312 -5.01 7.72 4.50
C ALA A 312 -6.36 8.28 4.05
N LEU A 313 -6.37 9.18 3.07
CA LEU A 313 -7.62 9.72 2.51
C LEU A 313 -8.48 8.63 1.88
N VAL A 314 -7.90 7.80 1.02
CA VAL A 314 -8.63 6.73 0.34
C VAL A 314 -9.13 5.71 1.34
N SER A 315 -8.23 5.20 2.17
CA SER A 315 -8.52 4.11 3.09
C SER A 315 -9.53 4.53 4.17
N ALA A 316 -9.46 5.77 4.67
CA ALA A 316 -10.43 6.28 5.64
C ALA A 316 -11.86 6.34 5.06
N LEU A 317 -12.03 6.80 3.81
CA LEU A 317 -13.33 6.75 3.14
C LEU A 317 -13.82 5.31 2.97
N LYS A 318 -12.96 4.39 2.51
CA LYS A 318 -13.31 2.98 2.35
C LYS A 318 -13.71 2.34 3.67
N MET A 319 -12.98 2.61 4.76
CA MET A 319 -13.33 2.14 6.11
C MET A 319 -14.64 2.74 6.60
N TYR A 320 -14.89 4.03 6.35
CA TYR A 320 -16.17 4.65 6.69
C TYR A 320 -17.34 4.00 5.93
N ARG A 321 -17.18 3.74 4.62
CA ARG A 321 -18.20 3.03 3.81
C ARG A 321 -18.45 1.60 4.32
N LEU A 322 -17.39 0.92 4.73
CA LEU A 322 -17.48 -0.45 5.24
C LEU A 322 -18.16 -0.54 6.60
N THR A 323 -17.83 0.38 7.52
CA THR A 323 -18.18 0.25 8.94
C THR A 323 -19.28 1.19 9.42
N GLY A 324 -19.46 2.34 8.77
CA GLY A 324 -20.27 3.44 9.25
C GLY A 324 -19.69 4.18 10.47
N GLU A 325 -18.52 3.80 10.95
CA GLU A 325 -17.91 4.36 12.16
C GLU A 325 -17.44 5.82 11.95
N PRO A 326 -17.92 6.79 12.73
CA PRO A 326 -17.64 8.22 12.53
C PRO A 326 -16.14 8.57 12.60
N VAL A 327 -15.35 7.77 13.29
CA VAL A 327 -13.90 8.00 13.44
C VAL A 327 -13.17 8.03 12.10
N TYR A 328 -13.52 7.14 11.17
CA TYR A 328 -12.88 7.12 9.85
C TYR A 328 -13.24 8.34 9.01
N ARG A 329 -14.49 8.81 9.10
CA ARG A 329 -14.89 10.06 8.49
C ARG A 329 -14.12 11.24 9.07
N ALA A 330 -13.98 11.31 10.39
CA ALA A 330 -13.23 12.37 11.05
C ALA A 330 -11.73 12.35 10.65
N VAL A 331 -11.14 11.16 10.50
CA VAL A 331 -9.77 11.02 9.98
C VAL A 331 -9.67 11.55 8.55
N PHE A 332 -10.58 11.17 7.65
CA PHE A 332 -10.62 11.71 6.29
C PHE A 332 -10.68 13.24 6.27
N GLU A 333 -11.62 13.84 7.01
CA GLU A 333 -11.82 15.28 7.05
C GLU A 333 -10.57 16.04 7.57
N ARG A 334 -9.96 15.53 8.63
CA ARG A 334 -8.76 16.14 9.22
C ARG A 334 -7.52 15.97 8.35
N THR A 335 -7.32 14.77 7.78
CA THR A 335 -6.22 14.53 6.85
C THR A 335 -6.37 15.38 5.60
N TRP A 336 -7.60 15.57 5.08
CA TRP A 336 -7.83 16.46 3.96
C TRP A 336 -7.52 17.92 4.31
N ASN A 337 -8.00 18.41 5.45
CA ASN A 337 -7.72 19.79 5.89
C ASN A 337 -6.22 20.05 6.03
N PHE A 338 -5.48 19.11 6.59
CA PHE A 338 -4.01 19.17 6.63
C PHE A 338 -3.40 19.17 5.22
N THR A 339 -3.84 18.26 4.38
CA THR A 339 -3.34 18.12 3.00
C THR A 339 -3.56 19.41 2.20
N GLU A 340 -4.77 19.94 2.22
CA GLU A 340 -5.13 21.14 1.47
C GLU A 340 -4.38 22.38 1.95
N SER A 341 -4.17 22.51 3.26
CA SER A 341 -3.56 23.71 3.86
C SER A 341 -2.05 23.66 3.96
N GLN A 342 -1.43 22.47 4.02
CA GLN A 342 0.00 22.33 4.31
C GLN A 342 0.77 21.56 3.22
N LEU A 343 0.18 20.49 2.64
CA LEU A 343 0.87 19.67 1.66
C LEU A 343 0.72 20.18 0.23
N ILE A 344 -0.46 20.68 -0.16
CA ILE A 344 -0.67 21.20 -1.50
C ILE A 344 0.06 22.53 -1.66
N ASP A 345 1.01 22.57 -2.60
CA ASP A 345 1.65 23.82 -2.98
C ASP A 345 0.85 24.51 -4.10
N TRP A 346 -0.05 25.41 -3.68
CA TRP A 346 -0.89 26.15 -4.62
C TRP A 346 -0.14 27.12 -5.49
N LYS A 347 1.11 27.49 -5.11
CA LYS A 347 1.93 28.44 -5.85
C LYS A 347 2.69 27.79 -7.01
N HIS A 348 3.33 26.65 -6.74
CA HIS A 348 4.20 26.00 -7.74
C HIS A 348 3.60 24.72 -8.32
N GLY A 349 2.43 24.31 -7.85
CA GLY A 349 1.77 23.06 -8.23
C GLY A 349 2.33 21.86 -7.49
N GLU A 350 1.59 20.75 -7.53
CA GLU A 350 1.92 19.48 -6.89
C GLU A 350 1.99 19.59 -5.34
N TRP A 351 1.98 18.46 -4.67
CA TRP A 351 2.16 18.41 -3.22
C TRP A 351 3.64 18.50 -2.85
N HIS A 352 3.96 19.09 -1.71
CA HIS A 352 5.29 18.96 -1.12
C HIS A 352 5.61 17.49 -0.87
N ALA A 353 6.89 17.10 -0.90
CA ALA A 353 7.28 15.73 -0.64
C ALA A 353 7.00 15.33 0.82
N GLU A 354 7.23 16.27 1.73
CA GLU A 354 6.88 16.09 3.14
C GLU A 354 6.76 17.42 3.86
N ILE A 355 6.07 17.40 4.98
CA ILE A 355 6.11 18.47 5.99
C ILE A 355 6.90 17.93 7.19
N THR A 356 7.95 18.64 7.59
CA THR A 356 8.78 18.23 8.71
C THR A 356 7.99 18.25 10.02
N ALA A 357 8.53 17.66 11.10
CA ALA A 357 7.92 17.71 12.42
C ALA A 357 7.74 19.16 12.95
N GLN A 358 8.49 20.12 12.41
CA GLN A 358 8.42 21.55 12.72
C GLN A 358 7.45 22.32 11.79
N GLY A 359 6.70 21.64 10.94
CA GLY A 359 5.72 22.24 10.02
C GLY A 359 6.30 22.90 8.78
N GLN A 360 7.54 22.57 8.38
CA GLN A 360 8.19 23.15 7.21
C GLN A 360 8.12 22.19 6.01
N PRO A 361 7.77 22.65 4.80
CA PRO A 361 7.85 21.84 3.59
C PRO A 361 9.30 21.48 3.28
N ARG A 362 9.53 20.26 2.80
CA ARG A 362 10.85 19.74 2.46
C ARG A 362 10.79 18.76 1.30
N GLY A 363 11.89 18.65 0.57
CA GLY A 363 12.12 17.70 -0.51
C GLY A 363 11.64 18.17 -1.88
N ASP A 364 12.10 17.47 -2.91
CA ASP A 364 11.78 17.75 -4.31
C ASP A 364 10.30 17.43 -4.62
N LYS A 365 9.73 18.19 -5.54
CA LYS A 365 8.33 17.98 -6.01
C LYS A 365 8.15 16.63 -6.66
N ALA A 366 9.19 16.13 -7.30
CA ALA A 366 9.20 14.83 -7.95
C ALA A 366 10.61 14.22 -7.90
N HIS A 367 10.66 12.92 -7.70
CA HIS A 367 11.90 12.13 -7.68
C HIS A 367 11.60 10.67 -8.01
N ILE A 368 12.62 9.81 -7.99
CA ILE A 368 12.48 8.40 -8.39
C ILE A 368 11.35 7.63 -7.69
N TRP A 369 10.88 8.09 -6.54
CA TRP A 369 9.76 7.49 -5.81
C TRP A 369 8.49 8.33 -5.83
N LYS A 370 8.59 9.62 -6.14
CA LYS A 370 7.46 10.57 -6.11
C LYS A 370 7.08 10.98 -7.52
N ALA A 371 5.90 10.56 -7.92
CA ALA A 371 5.23 10.94 -9.16
C ALA A 371 3.75 11.26 -8.86
N GLY A 372 2.95 11.58 -9.86
CA GLY A 372 1.50 11.83 -9.74
C GLY A 372 0.68 10.59 -9.36
N TYR A 373 1.32 9.54 -8.86
CA TYR A 373 0.69 8.26 -8.57
C TYR A 373 -0.15 8.29 -7.29
N HIS A 374 0.47 8.43 -6.10
CA HIS A 374 -0.26 8.35 -4.82
C HIS A 374 -1.30 9.46 -4.66
N ASN A 375 -0.89 10.73 -4.80
CA ASN A 375 -1.79 11.85 -4.62
C ASN A 375 -2.83 11.97 -5.74
N GLY A 376 -2.45 11.76 -6.99
CA GLY A 376 -3.41 11.73 -8.10
C GLY A 376 -4.38 10.55 -8.00
N ARG A 377 -3.89 9.36 -7.61
CA ARG A 377 -4.73 8.19 -7.31
C ARG A 377 -5.72 8.51 -6.18
N ALA A 378 -5.24 9.08 -5.08
CA ALA A 378 -6.08 9.40 -3.95
C ALA A 378 -7.22 10.36 -4.32
N LEU A 379 -6.93 11.43 -5.06
CA LEU A 379 -7.95 12.37 -5.49
C LEU A 379 -9.00 11.70 -6.39
N VAL A 380 -8.57 10.88 -7.34
CA VAL A 380 -9.49 10.15 -8.23
C VAL A 380 -10.33 9.13 -7.48
N GLU A 381 -9.72 8.30 -6.61
CA GLU A 381 -10.46 7.29 -5.85
C GLU A 381 -11.44 7.90 -4.86
N CYS A 382 -11.05 8.98 -4.18
CA CYS A 382 -11.96 9.72 -3.30
C CYS A 382 -13.13 10.35 -4.07
N LEU A 383 -12.87 10.98 -5.23
CA LEU A 383 -13.93 11.53 -6.08
C LEU A 383 -14.91 10.47 -6.57
N LEU A 384 -14.42 9.32 -7.00
CA LEU A 384 -15.26 8.21 -7.44
C LEU A 384 -16.08 7.63 -6.29
N ASP A 385 -15.50 7.50 -5.11
CA ASP A 385 -16.21 7.03 -3.92
C ASP A 385 -17.31 7.99 -3.49
N LEU A 386 -17.02 9.29 -3.41
CA LEU A 386 -17.97 10.31 -3.00
C LEU A 386 -19.13 10.48 -3.99
N ARG A 387 -18.86 10.32 -5.29
CA ARG A 387 -19.90 10.44 -6.35
C ARG A 387 -20.75 9.18 -6.53
N SER A 388 -20.33 8.05 -5.97
CA SER A 388 -21.07 6.78 -6.07
C SER A 388 -22.01 6.53 -4.88
N ALA A 389 -22.08 7.45 -3.94
CA ALA A 389 -22.81 7.34 -2.68
C ALA A 389 -24.25 7.83 -2.74
#